data_5368ec686336e0b3585846b35147e2b4
#
_entry.id   5368ec686336e0b3585846b35147e2b4
#
_cell.length_a   1.000
_cell.length_b   1.000
_cell.length_c   1.000
_cell.angle_alpha   90.00
_cell.angle_beta   90.00
_cell.angle_gamma   90.00
#
_symmetry.space_group_name_H-M   'P 1'
#
loop_
_entity.id
_entity.type
_entity.pdbx_description
1 polymer ?
#
loop_
_entity_poly.entity_id
_entity_poly.type
_entity_poly.pdbx_seq_one_letter_code
_entity_poly.pdbx_strand_id
1 'polypeptide(L)'
;MCAIIHFGTDGWRARVDEDFTADNVARIADAVGELWQKTNPGKTVYIGFDTRPLAREFAELAAGVLAAHGLDAVLASRPVPTPALTWAAAYDGEACGALMVTGSHHPQGYLCLKIRMGDGSTANQDVIEELEETMAPEPMGIEGQYRTADIIPDYMQAVASFVDAEAIRAAHLRVVVDPMGGAAQGYLADLLRELGVEVHEIHAGQASDQEDICPDPVEPWVDACERTVIEDGACAGLVTDGDTDRIGAVDERGRYIHPHQIMALVLGDLVQFRNLEGRVVVNLSCSTLVRRIAEALGCRVTVKPVGFKYIAAEMKKGGVLMGGEEAGGIGIAAHMPERDGILACLILCELMAKTDAPLGVLVDQLEDSFGKTSYGRRDLRLEAEDAETLRTLLPGVNPKSICGKVPQNVSHMDGLRLSFEDDTWLLVRPSGTEPVVRVYAEGFSVEERDELLDAGCALARGTYPL
;
A
#
# COMPACT_ATOMS: atom_id res chain seq x y z
N MET A 1 -19.16 3.78 27.31
CA MET A 1 -19.60 2.78 26.31
C MET A 1 -18.34 2.26 25.66
N CYS A 2 -18.21 0.95 25.47
CA CYS A 2 -17.07 0.37 24.78
C CYS A 2 -17.07 0.84 23.31
N ALA A 3 -15.91 1.22 22.77
CA ALA A 3 -15.80 1.60 21.36
C ALA A 3 -16.15 0.39 20.46
N ILE A 4 -16.94 0.65 19.43
CA ILE A 4 -17.21 -0.35 18.40
C ILE A 4 -15.99 -0.38 17.48
N ILE A 5 -15.33 -1.53 17.39
CA ILE A 5 -14.14 -1.72 16.55
C ILE A 5 -14.60 -2.30 15.22
N HIS A 6 -14.34 -1.56 14.13
CA HIS A 6 -14.58 -2.02 12.77
C HIS A 6 -13.29 -1.95 11.97
N PHE A 7 -12.89 -3.08 11.38
CA PHE A 7 -11.71 -3.15 10.55
C PHE A 7 -11.98 -2.60 9.15
N GLY A 8 -11.01 -1.83 8.64
CA GLY A 8 -11.00 -1.35 7.27
C GLY A 8 -10.46 -2.39 6.27
N THR A 9 -9.93 -1.90 5.16
CA THR A 9 -9.33 -2.74 4.10
C THR A 9 -7.96 -3.30 4.47
N ASP A 10 -7.24 -2.68 5.43
CA ASP A 10 -5.88 -3.05 5.82
C ASP A 10 -5.64 -2.83 7.33
N GLY A 11 -6.55 -3.29 8.17
CA GLY A 11 -6.45 -3.20 9.62
C GLY A 11 -7.48 -2.26 10.26
N TRP A 12 -7.39 -2.14 11.59
CA TRP A 12 -8.19 -1.20 12.39
C TRP A 12 -7.39 0.08 12.63
N ARG A 13 -8.04 1.22 12.40
CA ARG A 13 -7.43 2.55 12.51
C ARG A 13 -8.27 3.46 13.38
N ALA A 14 -7.60 4.21 14.27
CA ALA A 14 -8.24 5.24 15.08
C ALA A 14 -7.24 6.35 15.46
N ARG A 15 -7.75 7.43 16.04
CA ARG A 15 -6.94 8.49 16.64
C ARG A 15 -6.46 8.07 18.03
N VAL A 16 -5.23 8.40 18.35
CA VAL A 16 -4.59 8.06 19.62
C VAL A 16 -5.26 8.76 20.82
N ASP A 17 -5.80 9.95 20.59
CA ASP A 17 -6.51 10.73 21.60
C ASP A 17 -8.01 10.39 21.72
N GLU A 18 -8.49 9.43 20.93
CA GLU A 18 -9.90 9.01 20.90
C GLU A 18 -10.04 7.50 21.15
N ASP A 19 -10.10 6.70 20.09
CA ASP A 19 -10.38 5.26 20.15
C ASP A 19 -9.13 4.37 20.14
N PHE A 20 -7.97 4.85 19.68
CA PHE A 20 -6.73 4.07 19.72
C PHE A 20 -6.14 4.11 21.14
N THR A 21 -6.70 3.31 22.01
CA THR A 21 -6.38 3.24 23.44
C THR A 21 -5.75 1.88 23.79
N ALA A 22 -5.07 1.81 24.94
CA ALA A 22 -4.51 0.57 25.45
C ALA A 22 -5.58 -0.54 25.58
N ASP A 23 -6.76 -0.20 26.09
CA ASP A 23 -7.86 -1.15 26.24
C ASP A 23 -8.33 -1.71 24.88
N ASN A 24 -8.48 -0.87 23.87
CA ASN A 24 -8.92 -1.32 22.55
C ASN A 24 -7.85 -2.13 21.81
N VAL A 25 -6.57 -1.76 21.93
CA VAL A 25 -5.45 -2.56 21.41
C VAL A 25 -5.39 -3.91 22.11
N ALA A 26 -5.55 -3.94 23.43
CA ALA A 26 -5.56 -5.20 24.21
C ALA A 26 -6.76 -6.08 23.81
N ARG A 27 -7.95 -5.52 23.61
CA ARG A 27 -9.14 -6.27 23.15
C ARG A 27 -8.93 -6.91 21.78
N ILE A 28 -8.31 -6.20 20.85
CA ILE A 28 -7.98 -6.75 19.52
C ILE A 28 -6.93 -7.86 19.69
N ALA A 29 -5.88 -7.61 20.46
CA ALA A 29 -4.84 -8.61 20.70
C ALA A 29 -5.37 -9.86 21.40
N ASP A 30 -6.34 -9.72 22.35
CA ASP A 30 -7.03 -10.83 22.99
C ASP A 30 -7.81 -11.67 21.96
N ALA A 31 -8.62 -11.04 21.13
CA ALA A 31 -9.41 -11.73 20.10
C ALA A 31 -8.51 -12.47 19.10
N VAL A 32 -7.43 -11.81 18.64
CA VAL A 32 -6.42 -12.42 17.76
C VAL A 32 -5.70 -13.59 18.47
N GLY A 33 -5.31 -13.39 19.73
CA GLY A 33 -4.65 -14.41 20.57
C GLY A 33 -5.52 -15.65 20.75
N GLU A 34 -6.81 -15.47 21.05
CA GLU A 34 -7.77 -16.56 21.17
C GLU A 34 -7.94 -17.33 19.86
N LEU A 35 -8.11 -16.61 18.75
CA LEU A 35 -8.24 -17.20 17.42
C LEU A 35 -7.00 -18.01 17.05
N TRP A 36 -5.82 -17.45 17.20
CA TRP A 36 -4.57 -18.12 16.82
C TRP A 36 -4.19 -19.24 17.79
N GLN A 37 -4.45 -19.10 19.08
CA GLN A 37 -4.23 -20.21 20.01
C GLN A 37 -5.15 -21.40 19.71
N LYS A 38 -6.39 -21.16 19.29
CA LYS A 38 -7.34 -22.18 18.88
C LYS A 38 -6.93 -22.89 17.59
N THR A 39 -6.43 -22.13 16.60
CA THR A 39 -6.10 -22.63 15.25
C THR A 39 -4.64 -23.05 15.11
N ASN A 40 -3.73 -22.44 15.86
CA ASN A 40 -2.27 -22.58 15.77
C ASN A 40 -1.60 -22.57 17.16
N PRO A 41 -1.95 -23.50 18.07
CA PRO A 41 -1.50 -23.46 19.45
C PRO A 41 0.03 -23.45 19.59
N GLY A 42 0.56 -22.49 20.37
CA GLY A 42 1.97 -22.36 20.68
C GLY A 42 2.87 -21.92 19.51
N LYS A 43 2.30 -21.51 18.40
CA LYS A 43 3.03 -20.99 17.25
C LYS A 43 3.59 -19.58 17.49
N THR A 44 4.59 -19.21 16.70
CA THR A 44 5.21 -17.88 16.73
C THR A 44 4.25 -16.82 16.17
N VAL A 45 4.20 -15.68 16.82
CA VAL A 45 3.56 -14.46 16.32
C VAL A 45 4.54 -13.31 16.36
N TYR A 46 4.72 -12.61 15.24
CA TYR A 46 5.59 -11.45 15.15
C TYR A 46 4.81 -10.17 15.44
N ILE A 47 5.41 -9.25 16.19
CA ILE A 47 4.82 -7.93 16.47
C ILE A 47 5.82 -6.86 16.05
N GLY A 48 5.38 -5.91 15.23
CA GLY A 48 6.17 -4.81 14.72
C GLY A 48 5.54 -3.45 15.02
N PHE A 49 6.34 -2.41 14.89
CA PHE A 49 5.92 -1.03 15.04
C PHE A 49 6.73 -0.13 14.11
N ASP A 50 6.15 1.01 13.73
CA ASP A 50 6.82 2.06 12.94
C ASP A 50 7.49 3.12 13.85
N THR A 51 7.86 4.24 13.26
CA THR A 51 8.57 5.33 13.95
C THR A 51 7.67 6.27 14.74
N ARG A 52 6.35 6.09 14.70
CA ARG A 52 5.40 6.99 15.36
C ARG A 52 5.46 6.90 16.88
N PRO A 53 5.22 8.02 17.57
CA PRO A 53 5.04 8.01 19.02
C PRO A 53 3.97 6.99 19.46
N LEU A 54 4.21 6.31 20.57
CA LEU A 54 3.37 5.29 21.17
C LEU A 54 3.20 3.99 20.34
N ALA A 55 3.69 3.92 19.10
CA ALA A 55 3.59 2.70 18.30
C ALA A 55 4.30 1.52 18.98
N ARG A 56 5.48 1.79 19.58
CA ARG A 56 6.24 0.79 20.33
C ARG A 56 5.49 0.33 21.58
N GLU A 57 4.95 1.25 22.37
CA GLU A 57 4.25 0.94 23.62
C GLU A 57 3.00 0.09 23.37
N PHE A 58 2.26 0.39 22.31
CA PHE A 58 1.12 -0.43 21.91
C PHE A 58 1.53 -1.78 21.34
N ALA A 59 2.67 -1.88 20.65
CA ALA A 59 3.21 -3.14 20.18
C ALA A 59 3.70 -4.02 21.35
N GLU A 60 4.33 -3.44 22.37
CA GLU A 60 4.73 -4.11 23.62
C GLU A 60 3.49 -4.67 24.35
N LEU A 61 2.43 -3.88 24.48
CA LEU A 61 1.16 -4.32 25.06
C LEU A 61 0.58 -5.50 24.27
N ALA A 62 0.47 -5.38 22.94
CA ALA A 62 -0.05 -6.46 22.11
C ALA A 62 0.79 -7.74 22.22
N ALA A 63 2.12 -7.63 22.29
CA ALA A 63 3.01 -8.76 22.48
C ALA A 63 2.78 -9.46 23.83
N GLY A 64 2.60 -8.69 24.91
CA GLY A 64 2.27 -9.22 26.23
C GLY A 64 0.95 -9.98 26.26
N VAL A 65 -0.09 -9.40 25.63
CA VAL A 65 -1.42 -10.03 25.53
C VAL A 65 -1.36 -11.33 24.72
N LEU A 66 -0.72 -11.34 23.55
CA LEU A 66 -0.58 -12.54 22.72
C LEU A 66 0.21 -13.66 23.44
N ALA A 67 1.27 -13.27 24.16
CA ALA A 67 2.03 -14.21 24.99
C ALA A 67 1.18 -14.81 26.12
N ALA A 68 0.26 -14.05 26.73
CA ALA A 68 -0.66 -14.55 27.74
C ALA A 68 -1.63 -15.62 27.21
N HIS A 69 -1.94 -15.59 25.91
CA HIS A 69 -2.69 -16.64 25.22
C HIS A 69 -1.83 -17.90 24.91
N GLY A 70 -0.55 -17.91 25.28
CA GLY A 70 0.33 -19.07 25.08
C GLY A 70 0.97 -19.15 23.69
N LEU A 71 0.99 -18.06 22.95
CA LEU A 71 1.74 -17.93 21.70
C LEU A 71 3.20 -17.53 21.98
N ASP A 72 4.14 -17.93 21.12
CA ASP A 72 5.53 -17.43 21.16
C ASP A 72 5.60 -16.04 20.54
N ALA A 73 5.33 -15.02 21.33
CA ALA A 73 5.29 -13.64 20.86
C ALA A 73 6.70 -13.06 20.71
N VAL A 74 6.99 -12.53 19.51
CA VAL A 74 8.28 -11.96 19.11
C VAL A 74 8.10 -10.50 18.72
N LEU A 75 8.51 -9.60 19.60
CA LEU A 75 8.50 -8.17 19.32
C LEU A 75 9.75 -7.77 18.53
N ALA A 76 9.59 -7.00 17.47
CA ALA A 76 10.71 -6.39 16.75
C ALA A 76 11.51 -5.48 17.70
N SER A 77 12.86 -5.58 17.69
CA SER A 77 13.73 -4.84 18.61
C SER A 77 13.82 -3.33 18.29
N ARG A 78 13.42 -2.95 17.08
CA ARG A 78 13.45 -1.58 16.52
C ARG A 78 12.31 -1.37 15.53
N PRO A 79 12.02 -0.12 15.11
CA PRO A 79 11.01 0.11 14.07
C PRO A 79 11.29 -0.71 12.81
N VAL A 80 10.24 -1.28 12.23
CA VAL A 80 10.35 -2.19 11.07
C VAL A 80 9.32 -1.84 10.00
N PRO A 81 9.67 -1.95 8.71
CA PRO A 81 8.72 -1.92 7.61
C PRO A 81 7.65 -3.01 7.74
N THR A 82 6.40 -2.70 7.39
CA THR A 82 5.34 -3.71 7.29
C THR A 82 5.73 -4.89 6.40
N PRO A 83 6.37 -4.71 5.21
CA PRO A 83 6.84 -5.85 4.42
C PRO A 83 7.89 -6.72 5.13
N ALA A 84 8.79 -6.13 5.92
CA ALA A 84 9.78 -6.91 6.68
C ALA A 84 9.13 -7.80 7.75
N LEU A 85 8.16 -7.25 8.49
CA LEU A 85 7.39 -8.02 9.47
C LEU A 85 6.57 -9.12 8.80
N THR A 86 5.94 -8.81 7.68
CA THR A 86 5.16 -9.75 6.88
C THR A 86 6.02 -10.88 6.34
N TRP A 87 7.22 -10.54 5.85
CA TRP A 87 8.19 -11.52 5.35
C TRP A 87 8.65 -12.45 6.46
N ALA A 88 8.96 -11.93 7.66
CA ALA A 88 9.34 -12.74 8.81
C ALA A 88 8.26 -13.78 9.15
N ALA A 89 6.98 -13.38 9.17
CA ALA A 89 5.88 -14.31 9.39
C ALA A 89 5.73 -15.35 8.26
N ALA A 90 5.86 -14.93 7.00
CA ALA A 90 5.66 -15.81 5.84
C ALA A 90 6.74 -16.87 5.68
N TYR A 91 7.97 -16.56 6.07
CA TYR A 91 9.12 -17.46 5.89
C TYR A 91 9.57 -18.18 7.14
N ASP A 92 9.00 -17.86 8.32
CA ASP A 92 9.10 -18.68 9.51
C ASP A 92 8.03 -19.78 9.47
N GLY A 93 8.39 -21.01 9.16
CA GLY A 93 7.46 -22.14 9.08
C GLY A 93 6.68 -22.44 10.39
N GLU A 94 7.03 -21.80 11.50
CA GLU A 94 6.36 -21.91 12.78
C GLU A 94 5.47 -20.69 13.12
N ALA A 95 5.44 -19.67 12.27
CA ALA A 95 4.61 -18.49 12.53
C ALA A 95 3.13 -18.70 12.17
N CYS A 96 2.24 -18.21 13.02
CA CYS A 96 0.80 -18.15 12.75
C CYS A 96 0.39 -16.78 12.12
N GLY A 97 1.19 -15.75 12.28
CA GLY A 97 0.95 -14.44 11.71
C GLY A 97 1.75 -13.32 12.35
N ALA A 98 1.35 -12.09 12.07
CA ALA A 98 1.96 -10.91 12.66
C ALA A 98 0.96 -9.78 12.91
N LEU A 99 1.26 -8.92 13.90
CA LEU A 99 0.58 -7.66 14.17
C LEU A 99 1.53 -6.49 13.95
N MET A 100 1.10 -5.50 13.15
CA MET A 100 1.84 -4.26 12.93
C MET A 100 1.10 -3.07 13.52
N VAL A 101 1.77 -2.31 14.38
CA VAL A 101 1.29 -1.03 14.91
C VAL A 101 1.93 0.09 14.11
N THR A 102 1.14 0.82 13.34
CA THR A 102 1.65 1.84 12.40
C THR A 102 0.64 2.93 12.13
N GLY A 103 1.11 4.14 11.86
CA GLY A 103 0.27 5.18 11.26
C GLY A 103 0.19 5.10 9.73
N SER A 104 1.08 4.30 9.08
CA SER A 104 1.18 4.23 7.62
C SER A 104 1.21 5.63 6.99
N HIS A 105 0.44 5.90 5.97
CA HIS A 105 0.31 7.18 5.27
C HIS A 105 -0.65 8.19 5.92
N HIS A 106 -1.17 7.89 7.13
CA HIS A 106 -2.17 8.75 7.76
C HIS A 106 -1.55 9.99 8.40
N PRO A 107 -2.35 11.07 8.56
CA PRO A 107 -1.91 12.27 9.27
C PRO A 107 -1.47 11.98 10.70
N GLN A 108 -0.82 12.98 11.31
CA GLN A 108 -0.42 12.95 12.71
C GLN A 108 -1.57 12.53 13.65
N GLY A 109 -1.24 11.78 14.70
CA GLY A 109 -2.18 11.34 15.72
C GLY A 109 -3.03 10.12 15.37
N TYR A 110 -2.83 9.50 14.21
CA TYR A 110 -3.46 8.23 13.88
C TYR A 110 -2.49 7.06 14.07
N LEU A 111 -3.02 5.95 14.57
CA LEU A 111 -2.39 4.63 14.51
C LEU A 111 -3.36 3.59 13.94
N CYS A 112 -2.80 2.54 13.42
CA CYS A 112 -3.48 1.40 12.83
C CYS A 112 -2.89 0.11 13.41
N LEU A 113 -3.71 -0.90 13.61
CA LEU A 113 -3.27 -2.26 13.93
C LEU A 113 -3.60 -3.14 12.74
N LYS A 114 -2.55 -3.55 11.99
CA LYS A 114 -2.67 -4.42 10.82
C LYS A 114 -2.42 -5.87 11.23
N ILE A 115 -3.24 -6.79 10.69
CA ILE A 115 -3.14 -8.23 10.95
C ILE A 115 -2.62 -8.92 9.69
N ARG A 116 -1.54 -9.68 9.82
CA ARG A 116 -0.97 -10.52 8.76
C ARG A 116 -1.07 -11.98 9.15
N MET A 117 -1.45 -12.82 8.21
CA MET A 117 -1.53 -14.28 8.41
C MET A 117 -0.14 -14.92 8.31
N GLY A 118 0.01 -16.15 8.75
CA GLY A 118 1.29 -16.89 8.70
C GLY A 118 1.84 -17.16 7.30
N ASP A 119 1.05 -16.93 6.25
CA ASP A 119 1.50 -16.98 4.86
C ASP A 119 1.89 -15.60 4.31
N GLY A 120 1.92 -14.55 5.14
CA GLY A 120 2.21 -13.17 4.77
C GLY A 120 1.04 -12.40 4.16
N SER A 121 -0.12 -13.00 3.98
CA SER A 121 -1.26 -12.28 3.43
C SER A 121 -1.95 -11.42 4.49
N THR A 122 -2.56 -10.31 4.06
CA THR A 122 -3.51 -9.56 4.89
C THR A 122 -4.65 -10.48 5.35
N ALA A 123 -5.12 -10.32 6.59
CA ALA A 123 -6.27 -11.05 7.10
C ALA A 123 -7.49 -10.88 6.17
N ASN A 124 -8.08 -12.01 5.79
CA ASN A 124 -9.23 -12.00 4.89
C ASN A 124 -10.52 -11.58 5.61
N GLN A 125 -11.59 -11.39 4.85
CA GLN A 125 -12.86 -10.90 5.38
C GLN A 125 -13.45 -11.83 6.45
N ASP A 126 -13.35 -13.16 6.25
CA ASP A 126 -13.93 -14.15 7.19
C ASP A 126 -13.22 -14.08 8.55
N VAL A 127 -11.88 -13.92 8.57
CA VAL A 127 -11.09 -13.73 9.79
C VAL A 127 -11.49 -12.44 10.50
N ILE A 128 -11.65 -11.35 9.75
CA ILE A 128 -12.02 -10.04 10.31
C ILE A 128 -13.41 -10.10 10.92
N GLU A 129 -14.39 -10.71 10.25
CA GLU A 129 -15.76 -10.89 10.76
C GLU A 129 -15.76 -11.75 12.04
N GLU A 130 -15.00 -12.86 12.08
CA GLU A 130 -14.87 -13.68 13.29
C GLU A 130 -14.28 -12.86 14.45
N LEU A 131 -13.25 -12.04 14.20
CA LEU A 131 -12.66 -11.18 15.23
C LEU A 131 -13.65 -10.12 15.75
N GLU A 132 -14.38 -9.45 14.87
CA GLU A 132 -15.39 -8.43 15.27
C GLU A 132 -16.54 -9.06 16.07
N GLU A 133 -16.98 -10.25 15.71
CA GLU A 133 -18.07 -10.97 16.39
C GLU A 133 -17.67 -11.55 17.76
N THR A 134 -16.42 -11.98 17.89
CA THR A 134 -15.94 -12.66 19.11
C THR A 134 -15.27 -11.74 20.11
N MET A 135 -14.91 -10.51 19.70
CA MET A 135 -14.20 -9.54 20.53
C MET A 135 -14.95 -9.18 21.80
N ALA A 136 -14.34 -9.45 22.95
CA ALA A 136 -14.90 -9.10 24.24
C ALA A 136 -15.00 -7.57 24.43
N PRO A 137 -16.00 -7.08 25.21
CA PRO A 137 -16.15 -5.65 25.50
C PRO A 137 -15.01 -5.07 26.35
N GLU A 138 -14.33 -5.91 27.13
CA GLU A 138 -13.20 -5.53 28.00
C GLU A 138 -12.03 -6.50 27.75
N PRO A 139 -10.74 -6.03 27.82
CA PRO A 139 -9.60 -6.90 27.71
C PRO A 139 -9.46 -7.83 28.91
N MET A 140 -8.80 -8.98 28.74
CA MET A 140 -8.52 -9.92 29.85
C MET A 140 -7.64 -9.31 30.97
N GLY A 141 -6.85 -8.28 30.63
CA GLY A 141 -5.96 -7.62 31.58
C GLY A 141 -4.78 -8.46 32.06
N ILE A 142 -4.38 -9.47 31.30
CA ILE A 142 -3.28 -10.37 31.59
C ILE A 142 -2.21 -10.17 30.52
N GLU A 143 -0.95 -10.06 30.95
CA GLU A 143 0.21 -10.00 30.07
C GLU A 143 1.15 -11.18 30.35
N GLY A 144 1.62 -11.82 29.28
CA GLY A 144 2.63 -12.87 29.30
C GLY A 144 4.03 -12.31 29.00
N GLN A 145 5.02 -13.19 29.03
CA GLN A 145 6.38 -12.82 28.65
C GLN A 145 6.60 -13.08 27.14
N TYR A 146 7.11 -12.06 26.46
CA TYR A 146 7.51 -12.12 25.06
C TYR A 146 9.03 -11.98 24.93
N ARG A 147 9.57 -12.32 23.78
CA ARG A 147 10.97 -12.09 23.40
C ARG A 147 11.10 -11.00 22.37
N THR A 148 12.29 -10.44 22.22
CA THR A 148 12.60 -9.46 21.18
C THR A 148 13.58 -10.05 20.17
N ALA A 149 13.43 -9.67 18.88
CA ALA A 149 14.35 -10.08 17.82
C ALA A 149 14.55 -8.94 16.80
N ASP A 150 15.72 -8.94 16.17
CA ASP A 150 15.98 -8.14 14.97
C ASP A 150 15.59 -8.97 13.74
N ILE A 151 14.50 -8.60 13.08
CA ILE A 151 13.96 -9.30 11.92
C ILE A 151 14.41 -8.69 10.59
N ILE A 152 15.16 -7.59 10.62
CA ILE A 152 15.55 -6.85 9.42
C ILE A 152 16.62 -7.55 8.58
N PRO A 153 17.68 -8.14 9.15
CA PRO A 153 18.80 -8.66 8.34
C PRO A 153 18.37 -9.71 7.30
N ASP A 154 17.53 -10.66 7.69
CA ASP A 154 17.10 -11.76 6.80
C ASP A 154 16.19 -11.23 5.68
N TYR A 155 15.29 -10.30 5.99
CA TYR A 155 14.46 -9.63 5.01
C TYR A 155 15.31 -8.81 4.01
N MET A 156 16.27 -8.00 4.50
CA MET A 156 17.14 -7.20 3.62
C MET A 156 17.98 -8.10 2.71
N GLN A 157 18.44 -9.24 3.20
CA GLN A 157 19.11 -10.24 2.37
C GLN A 157 18.18 -10.82 1.30
N ALA A 158 16.91 -11.08 1.64
CA ALA A 158 15.93 -11.62 0.69
C ALA A 158 15.64 -10.64 -0.44
N VAL A 159 15.37 -9.35 -0.13
CA VAL A 159 15.12 -8.33 -1.17
C VAL A 159 16.37 -8.03 -2.02
N ALA A 160 17.56 -8.02 -1.39
CA ALA A 160 18.83 -7.88 -2.12
C ALA A 160 19.07 -9.04 -3.09
N SER A 161 18.69 -10.26 -2.72
CA SER A 161 18.83 -11.45 -3.55
C SER A 161 17.83 -11.49 -4.72
N PHE A 162 16.79 -10.68 -4.67
CA PHE A 162 15.79 -10.58 -5.73
C PHE A 162 16.27 -9.75 -6.94
N VAL A 163 17.23 -8.84 -6.74
CA VAL A 163 17.74 -7.94 -7.78
C VAL A 163 19.14 -8.31 -8.25
N ASP A 164 19.51 -7.85 -9.45
CA ASP A 164 20.86 -8.00 -10.00
C ASP A 164 21.81 -6.96 -9.36
N ALA A 165 22.40 -7.35 -8.23
CA ALA A 165 23.33 -6.52 -7.49
C ALA A 165 24.58 -6.11 -8.31
N GLU A 166 25.02 -6.94 -9.27
CA GLU A 166 26.17 -6.62 -10.11
C GLU A 166 25.83 -5.53 -11.13
N ALA A 167 24.66 -5.62 -11.76
CA ALA A 167 24.17 -4.59 -12.67
C ALA A 167 24.01 -3.24 -11.95
N ILE A 168 23.38 -3.22 -10.76
CA ILE A 168 23.23 -1.99 -9.96
C ILE A 168 24.59 -1.39 -9.62
N ARG A 169 25.55 -2.21 -9.16
CA ARG A 169 26.89 -1.75 -8.79
C ARG A 169 27.67 -1.17 -9.96
N ALA A 170 27.51 -1.75 -11.15
CA ALA A 170 28.21 -1.31 -12.35
C ALA A 170 27.67 0.01 -12.93
N ALA A 171 26.42 0.36 -12.62
CA ALA A 171 25.75 1.53 -13.18
C ALA A 171 26.10 2.86 -12.49
N HIS A 172 26.74 2.83 -11.31
CA HIS A 172 27.13 4.03 -10.56
C HIS A 172 25.98 5.04 -10.39
N LEU A 173 24.80 4.53 -10.03
CA LEU A 173 23.61 5.35 -9.83
C LEU A 173 23.80 6.36 -8.67
N ARG A 174 23.17 7.51 -8.80
CA ARG A 174 22.94 8.46 -7.70
C ARG A 174 21.45 8.64 -7.52
N VAL A 175 20.95 8.41 -6.30
CA VAL A 175 19.52 8.52 -5.97
C VAL A 175 19.29 9.31 -4.68
N VAL A 176 18.11 9.95 -4.61
CA VAL A 176 17.57 10.46 -3.35
C VAL A 176 16.64 9.39 -2.78
N VAL A 177 16.75 9.10 -1.48
CA VAL A 177 15.83 8.22 -0.75
C VAL A 177 15.07 9.05 0.25
N ASP A 178 13.76 8.98 0.21
CA ASP A 178 12.87 9.65 1.15
C ASP A 178 11.94 8.65 1.83
N PRO A 179 12.28 8.18 3.03
CA PRO A 179 11.40 7.33 3.81
C PRO A 179 10.26 8.10 4.49
N MET A 180 10.12 9.40 4.26
CA MET A 180 9.12 10.27 4.89
C MET A 180 9.05 10.12 6.42
N GLY A 181 10.22 10.03 7.07
CA GLY A 181 10.31 9.74 8.50
C GLY A 181 9.85 8.33 8.91
N GLY A 182 9.51 7.48 7.95
CA GLY A 182 8.91 6.17 8.16
C GLY A 182 9.90 5.06 8.53
N ALA A 183 9.39 3.85 8.56
CA ALA A 183 10.09 2.65 9.04
C ALA A 183 11.23 2.17 8.12
N ALA A 184 11.33 2.69 6.87
CA ALA A 184 12.43 2.37 5.96
C ALA A 184 13.74 3.13 6.24
N GLN A 185 13.73 4.08 7.18
CA GLN A 185 14.90 4.90 7.51
C GLN A 185 16.17 4.05 7.72
N GLY A 186 17.22 4.40 6.99
CA GLY A 186 18.50 3.69 7.00
C GLY A 186 18.49 2.40 6.20
N TYR A 187 17.42 1.60 6.21
CA TYR A 187 17.44 0.26 5.62
C TYR A 187 17.59 0.26 4.11
N LEU A 188 16.74 1.00 3.39
CA LEU A 188 16.83 1.12 1.93
C LEU A 188 18.11 1.84 1.53
N ALA A 189 18.44 2.96 2.20
CA ALA A 189 19.62 3.75 1.90
C ALA A 189 20.91 2.97 2.12
N ASP A 190 21.01 2.22 3.22
CA ASP A 190 22.21 1.43 3.52
C ASP A 190 22.37 0.27 2.55
N LEU A 191 21.28 -0.44 2.22
CA LEU A 191 21.33 -1.49 1.20
C LEU A 191 21.77 -0.95 -0.16
N LEU A 192 21.22 0.18 -0.60
CA LEU A 192 21.64 0.80 -1.87
C LEU A 192 23.13 1.22 -1.85
N ARG A 193 23.62 1.76 -0.72
CA ARG A 193 25.05 2.07 -0.54
C ARG A 193 25.93 0.81 -0.61
N GLU A 194 25.50 -0.30 0.00
CA GLU A 194 26.18 -1.60 -0.11
C GLU A 194 26.19 -2.12 -1.55
N LEU A 195 25.17 -1.81 -2.33
CA LEU A 195 25.09 -2.10 -3.76
C LEU A 195 25.87 -1.10 -4.63
N GLY A 196 26.60 -0.15 -4.03
CA GLY A 196 27.45 0.80 -4.74
C GLY A 196 26.74 2.02 -5.30
N VAL A 197 25.51 2.29 -4.89
CA VAL A 197 24.71 3.46 -5.27
C VAL A 197 25.13 4.66 -4.38
N GLU A 198 25.28 5.84 -4.96
CA GLU A 198 25.43 7.09 -4.21
C GLU A 198 24.03 7.53 -3.72
N VAL A 199 23.84 7.60 -2.39
CA VAL A 199 22.53 7.85 -1.80
C VAL A 199 22.56 9.09 -0.91
N HIS A 200 21.67 10.04 -1.20
CA HIS A 200 21.27 11.09 -0.29
C HIS A 200 19.92 10.73 0.34
N GLU A 201 19.91 10.44 1.62
CA GLU A 201 18.69 10.13 2.36
C GLU A 201 18.20 11.40 3.06
N ILE A 202 16.96 11.81 2.77
CA ILE A 202 16.27 12.94 3.42
C ILE A 202 15.22 12.43 4.40
N HIS A 203 14.76 13.28 5.33
CA HIS A 203 13.81 12.95 6.39
C HIS A 203 14.21 11.74 7.27
N ALA A 204 15.48 11.35 7.27
CA ALA A 204 16.01 10.35 8.18
C ALA A 204 16.19 10.91 9.60
N GLY A 205 16.02 10.07 10.62
CA GLY A 205 16.11 10.48 12.03
C GLY A 205 14.87 11.22 12.55
N GLN A 206 13.79 11.24 11.79
CA GLN A 206 12.52 11.86 12.14
C GLN A 206 11.43 10.77 12.33
N ALA A 207 10.35 11.10 13.02
CA ALA A 207 9.16 10.26 13.04
C ALA A 207 8.24 10.64 11.88
N SER A 208 7.47 9.68 11.37
CA SER A 208 6.59 9.89 10.21
C SER A 208 5.34 10.73 10.52
N ASP A 209 5.18 11.24 11.73
CA ASP A 209 4.06 12.09 12.14
C ASP A 209 4.51 13.50 12.55
N GLN A 210 5.66 13.96 12.08
CA GLN A 210 6.10 15.34 12.32
C GLN A 210 5.24 16.34 11.52
N GLU A 211 5.17 17.59 12.04
CA GLU A 211 4.25 18.61 11.53
C GLU A 211 4.43 18.91 10.03
N ASP A 212 5.66 18.77 9.54
CA ASP A 212 6.03 19.03 8.14
C ASP A 212 6.03 17.79 7.24
N ILE A 213 5.65 16.60 7.76
CA ILE A 213 5.68 15.35 7.03
C ILE A 213 4.28 14.74 7.00
N CYS A 214 3.70 14.58 5.81
CA CYS A 214 2.61 13.65 5.57
C CYS A 214 3.21 12.44 4.83
N PRO A 215 3.27 11.26 5.47
CA PRO A 215 4.02 10.13 4.92
C PRO A 215 3.24 9.35 3.85
N ASP A 216 2.63 10.07 2.92
CA ASP A 216 1.96 9.51 1.73
C ASP A 216 2.81 9.86 0.49
N PRO A 217 3.36 8.89 -0.24
CA PRO A 217 4.34 9.09 -1.30
C PRO A 217 3.69 9.61 -2.60
N VAL A 218 2.88 10.63 -2.49
CA VAL A 218 2.14 11.28 -3.58
C VAL A 218 2.21 12.81 -3.44
N GLU A 219 1.92 13.50 -4.54
CA GLU A 219 1.78 14.95 -4.53
C GLU A 219 0.68 15.43 -3.55
N PRO A 220 0.92 16.53 -2.82
CA PRO A 220 2.08 17.45 -2.87
C PRO A 220 3.20 17.08 -1.88
N TRP A 221 3.19 15.92 -1.26
CA TRP A 221 4.08 15.59 -0.14
C TRP A 221 5.49 15.19 -0.55
N VAL A 222 5.74 15.02 -1.85
CA VAL A 222 7.06 14.64 -2.42
C VAL A 222 7.93 15.84 -2.81
N ASP A 223 7.47 17.09 -2.62
CA ASP A 223 8.16 18.34 -2.99
C ASP A 223 9.63 18.41 -2.52
N ALA A 224 9.93 17.89 -1.31
CA ALA A 224 11.29 17.88 -0.78
C ALA A 224 12.18 16.95 -1.60
N CYS A 225 11.69 15.77 -1.97
CA CYS A 225 12.40 14.84 -2.81
C CYS A 225 12.63 15.41 -4.21
N GLU A 226 11.63 16.06 -4.82
CA GLU A 226 11.73 16.69 -6.14
C GLU A 226 12.85 17.74 -6.20
N ARG A 227 12.89 18.62 -5.21
CA ARG A 227 13.97 19.65 -5.10
C ARG A 227 15.34 19.01 -4.92
N THR A 228 15.45 18.03 -4.01
CA THR A 228 16.73 17.37 -3.72
C THR A 228 17.26 16.60 -4.92
N VAL A 229 16.40 15.92 -5.67
CA VAL A 229 16.80 15.22 -6.92
C VAL A 229 17.47 16.19 -7.92
N ILE A 230 16.86 17.38 -8.11
CA ILE A 230 17.42 18.39 -9.01
C ILE A 230 18.75 18.96 -8.46
N GLU A 231 18.79 19.30 -7.17
CA GLU A 231 19.98 19.88 -6.52
C GLU A 231 21.19 18.95 -6.55
N ASP A 232 20.97 17.66 -6.34
CA ASP A 232 22.02 16.64 -6.33
C ASP A 232 22.37 16.11 -7.74
N GLY A 233 21.54 16.41 -8.74
CA GLY A 233 21.65 15.78 -10.07
C GLY A 233 21.46 14.27 -10.01
N ALA A 234 20.55 13.80 -9.17
CA ALA A 234 20.24 12.39 -9.02
C ALA A 234 19.45 11.86 -10.22
N CYS A 235 19.59 10.57 -10.52
CA CYS A 235 18.85 9.92 -11.62
C CYS A 235 17.43 9.54 -11.25
N ALA A 236 17.13 9.50 -9.94
CA ALA A 236 15.77 9.30 -9.41
C ALA A 236 15.68 9.69 -7.94
N GLY A 237 14.45 9.99 -7.47
CA GLY A 237 14.03 9.97 -6.09
C GLY A 237 13.15 8.76 -5.81
N LEU A 238 13.39 8.10 -4.68
CA LEU A 238 12.66 6.91 -4.23
C LEU A 238 11.97 7.25 -2.92
N VAL A 239 10.65 7.25 -2.92
CA VAL A 239 9.85 7.69 -1.78
C VAL A 239 9.01 6.52 -1.25
N THR A 240 8.98 6.32 0.07
CA THR A 240 8.13 5.30 0.68
C THR A 240 7.22 5.91 1.74
N ASP A 241 6.04 5.32 1.97
CA ASP A 241 5.16 5.75 3.06
C ASP A 241 5.67 5.33 4.45
N GLY A 242 4.94 5.74 5.48
CA GLY A 242 5.37 5.61 6.88
C GLY A 242 5.69 4.18 7.32
N ASP A 243 5.04 3.16 6.76
CA ASP A 243 5.31 1.74 7.04
C ASP A 243 5.83 0.97 5.82
N THR A 244 6.15 1.67 4.76
CA THR A 244 6.94 1.20 3.62
C THR A 244 6.24 0.14 2.76
N ASP A 245 4.91 0.08 2.81
CA ASP A 245 4.16 -0.82 1.94
C ASP A 245 3.77 -0.18 0.60
N ARG A 246 4.10 1.13 0.41
CA ARG A 246 3.89 1.90 -0.82
C ARG A 246 5.16 2.53 -1.33
N ILE A 247 5.16 2.84 -2.64
CA ILE A 247 6.21 3.56 -3.34
C ILE A 247 5.64 4.73 -4.13
N GLY A 248 6.34 5.86 -4.08
CA GLY A 248 6.33 6.94 -5.04
C GLY A 248 7.72 7.14 -5.61
N ALA A 249 7.85 7.81 -6.72
CA ALA A 249 9.15 8.13 -7.30
C ALA A 249 9.17 9.51 -7.93
N VAL A 250 10.38 10.05 -8.10
CA VAL A 250 10.66 11.32 -8.76
C VAL A 250 11.72 11.05 -9.83
N ASP A 251 11.55 11.60 -11.03
CA ASP A 251 12.54 11.46 -12.10
C ASP A 251 13.70 12.46 -11.97
N GLU A 252 14.73 12.32 -12.81
CA GLU A 252 15.92 13.17 -12.86
C GLU A 252 15.63 14.66 -13.17
N ARG A 253 14.41 14.97 -13.60
CA ARG A 253 13.93 16.34 -13.88
C ARG A 253 13.11 16.91 -12.74
N GLY A 254 13.00 16.18 -11.61
CA GLY A 254 12.16 16.57 -10.48
C GLY A 254 10.66 16.41 -10.72
N ARG A 255 10.24 15.56 -11.66
CA ARG A 255 8.82 15.28 -11.90
C ARG A 255 8.38 14.06 -11.08
N TYR A 256 7.28 14.18 -10.38
CA TYR A 256 6.63 13.05 -9.74
C TYR A 256 6.22 11.98 -10.75
N ILE A 257 6.54 10.73 -10.44
CA ILE A 257 6.18 9.55 -11.22
C ILE A 257 5.03 8.84 -10.51
N HIS A 258 3.90 8.80 -11.20
CA HIS A 258 2.68 8.22 -10.66
C HIS A 258 2.83 6.71 -10.43
N PRO A 259 2.27 6.13 -9.35
CA PRO A 259 2.34 4.69 -9.05
C PRO A 259 1.96 3.77 -10.22
N HIS A 260 1.05 4.18 -11.09
CA HIS A 260 0.68 3.40 -12.29
C HIS A 260 1.84 3.25 -13.28
N GLN A 261 2.67 4.30 -13.43
CA GLN A 261 3.87 4.26 -14.27
C GLN A 261 4.93 3.37 -13.61
N ILE A 262 5.08 3.45 -12.28
CA ILE A 262 5.97 2.56 -11.52
C ILE A 262 5.54 1.10 -11.69
N MET A 263 4.25 0.78 -11.49
CA MET A 263 3.72 -0.57 -11.73
C MET A 263 4.00 -1.07 -13.14
N ALA A 264 3.85 -0.20 -14.12
CA ALA A 264 4.11 -0.53 -15.51
C ALA A 264 5.59 -0.86 -15.79
N LEU A 265 6.51 -0.07 -15.21
CA LEU A 265 7.95 -0.32 -15.28
C LEU A 265 8.34 -1.61 -14.56
N VAL A 266 7.84 -1.82 -13.34
CA VAL A 266 8.07 -3.06 -12.58
C VAL A 266 7.55 -4.28 -13.35
N LEU A 267 6.35 -4.20 -13.93
CA LEU A 267 5.81 -5.29 -14.75
C LEU A 267 6.69 -5.59 -15.97
N GLY A 268 7.19 -4.54 -16.63
CA GLY A 268 8.14 -4.67 -17.74
C GLY A 268 9.41 -5.43 -17.34
N ASP A 269 9.99 -5.07 -16.18
CA ASP A 269 11.15 -5.76 -15.61
C ASP A 269 10.86 -7.25 -15.35
N LEU A 270 9.77 -7.54 -14.63
CA LEU A 270 9.41 -8.91 -14.29
C LEU A 270 9.25 -9.82 -15.51
N VAL A 271 8.65 -9.32 -16.59
CA VAL A 271 8.40 -10.12 -17.80
C VAL A 271 9.63 -10.15 -18.71
N GLN A 272 10.24 -9.00 -19.01
CA GLN A 272 11.26 -8.90 -20.06
C GLN A 272 12.67 -9.27 -19.57
N PHE A 273 13.04 -8.89 -18.34
CA PHE A 273 14.37 -9.17 -17.82
C PHE A 273 14.45 -10.41 -16.94
N ARG A 274 13.35 -10.76 -16.25
CA ARG A 274 13.31 -11.94 -15.38
C ARG A 274 12.61 -13.14 -16.00
N ASN A 275 11.94 -12.96 -17.16
CA ASN A 275 11.16 -14.00 -17.84
C ASN A 275 10.11 -14.66 -16.92
N LEU A 276 9.54 -13.88 -15.99
CA LEU A 276 8.47 -14.37 -15.13
C LEU A 276 7.13 -14.33 -15.87
N GLU A 277 6.28 -15.31 -15.60
CA GLU A 277 4.97 -15.44 -16.22
C GLU A 277 3.85 -15.41 -15.18
N GLY A 278 2.69 -14.93 -15.59
CA GLY A 278 1.50 -14.91 -14.76
C GLY A 278 0.53 -13.82 -15.16
N ARG A 279 -0.58 -13.74 -14.43
CA ARG A 279 -1.56 -12.65 -14.60
C ARG A 279 -1.23 -11.48 -13.67
N VAL A 280 -1.68 -10.31 -14.05
CA VAL A 280 -1.61 -9.09 -13.25
C VAL A 280 -2.94 -8.88 -12.55
N VAL A 281 -2.92 -8.58 -11.27
CA VAL A 281 -4.13 -8.29 -10.49
C VAL A 281 -4.09 -6.84 -10.03
N VAL A 282 -5.10 -6.05 -10.40
CA VAL A 282 -5.21 -4.64 -10.01
C VAL A 282 -6.57 -4.35 -9.40
N ASN A 283 -6.67 -3.30 -8.61
CA ASN A 283 -7.98 -2.83 -8.17
C ASN A 283 -8.67 -1.99 -9.26
N LEU A 284 -9.97 -1.75 -9.08
CA LEU A 284 -10.75 -1.06 -10.10
C LEU A 284 -10.49 0.44 -10.20
N SER A 285 -9.71 1.04 -9.30
CA SER A 285 -9.24 2.43 -9.39
C SER A 285 -7.91 2.58 -10.12
N CYS A 286 -7.27 1.48 -10.55
CA CYS A 286 -6.04 1.56 -11.33
C CYS A 286 -6.25 2.09 -12.75
N SER A 287 -5.19 2.75 -13.25
CA SER A 287 -5.10 3.26 -14.62
C SER A 287 -5.20 2.14 -15.67
N THR A 288 -5.79 2.49 -16.80
CA THR A 288 -5.82 1.62 -17.99
C THR A 288 -4.43 1.41 -18.59
N LEU A 289 -3.45 2.25 -18.28
CA LEU A 289 -2.05 2.10 -18.68
C LEU A 289 -1.49 0.73 -18.26
N VAL A 290 -1.71 0.33 -17.00
CA VAL A 290 -1.23 -0.96 -16.47
C VAL A 290 -1.84 -2.13 -17.26
N ARG A 291 -3.14 -2.04 -17.61
CA ARG A 291 -3.82 -3.05 -18.43
C ARG A 291 -3.22 -3.13 -19.84
N ARG A 292 -3.02 -1.99 -20.51
CA ARG A 292 -2.46 -1.94 -21.89
C ARG A 292 -1.08 -2.57 -21.95
N ILE A 293 -0.24 -2.29 -20.97
CA ILE A 293 1.11 -2.87 -20.90
C ILE A 293 1.06 -4.35 -20.59
N ALA A 294 0.24 -4.78 -19.61
CA ALA A 294 0.07 -6.19 -19.30
C ALA A 294 -0.37 -6.99 -20.53
N GLU A 295 -1.37 -6.51 -21.27
CA GLU A 295 -1.87 -7.14 -22.51
C GLU A 295 -0.79 -7.20 -23.59
N ALA A 296 -0.01 -6.14 -23.78
CA ALA A 296 1.10 -6.11 -24.73
C ALA A 296 2.24 -7.07 -24.37
N LEU A 297 2.45 -7.31 -23.08
CA LEU A 297 3.40 -8.31 -22.56
C LEU A 297 2.81 -9.74 -22.53
N GLY A 298 1.58 -9.94 -23.01
CA GLY A 298 0.92 -11.24 -23.01
C GLY A 298 0.34 -11.67 -21.66
N CYS A 299 0.30 -10.78 -20.68
CA CYS A 299 -0.27 -11.03 -19.36
C CYS A 299 -1.77 -10.76 -19.33
N ARG A 300 -2.55 -11.68 -18.74
CA ARG A 300 -3.97 -11.43 -18.46
C ARG A 300 -4.12 -10.51 -17.26
N VAL A 301 -5.10 -9.62 -17.30
CA VAL A 301 -5.43 -8.73 -16.17
C VAL A 301 -6.68 -9.18 -15.46
N THR A 302 -6.67 -9.17 -14.14
CA THR A 302 -7.83 -9.41 -13.27
C THR A 302 -8.06 -8.16 -12.43
N VAL A 303 -9.28 -7.62 -12.49
CA VAL A 303 -9.68 -6.44 -11.71
C VAL A 303 -10.43 -6.87 -10.46
N LYS A 304 -10.12 -6.26 -9.32
CA LYS A 304 -10.73 -6.52 -8.00
C LYS A 304 -11.28 -5.25 -7.37
N PRO A 305 -12.12 -5.36 -6.32
CA PRO A 305 -12.45 -4.23 -5.47
C PRO A 305 -11.20 -3.56 -4.88
N VAL A 306 -11.35 -2.31 -4.42
CA VAL A 306 -10.25 -1.59 -3.74
C VAL A 306 -9.92 -2.26 -2.40
N GLY A 307 -8.63 -2.50 -2.21
CA GLY A 307 -8.06 -3.12 -1.02
C GLY A 307 -7.16 -4.31 -1.35
N PHE A 308 -5.92 -4.25 -0.87
CA PHE A 308 -4.91 -5.26 -1.21
C PHE A 308 -5.30 -6.68 -0.78
N LYS A 309 -6.14 -6.84 0.24
CA LYS A 309 -6.67 -8.13 0.68
C LYS A 309 -7.30 -8.96 -0.47
N TYR A 310 -7.95 -8.30 -1.42
CA TYR A 310 -8.54 -8.98 -2.60
C TYR A 310 -7.47 -9.41 -3.60
N ILE A 311 -6.39 -8.61 -3.72
CA ILE A 311 -5.23 -8.92 -4.55
C ILE A 311 -4.44 -10.08 -3.94
N ALA A 312 -4.13 -10.00 -2.64
CA ALA A 312 -3.46 -11.08 -1.89
C ALA A 312 -4.23 -12.40 -1.98
N ALA A 313 -5.55 -12.37 -1.85
CA ALA A 313 -6.39 -13.56 -2.02
C ALA A 313 -6.29 -14.18 -3.42
N GLU A 314 -6.08 -13.38 -4.47
CA GLU A 314 -5.80 -13.90 -5.81
C GLU A 314 -4.38 -14.45 -5.95
N MET A 315 -3.38 -13.81 -5.31
CA MET A 315 -2.01 -14.31 -5.30
C MET A 315 -1.92 -15.70 -4.66
N LYS A 316 -2.65 -15.94 -3.57
CA LYS A 316 -2.73 -17.24 -2.88
C LYS A 316 -3.31 -18.36 -3.76
N LYS A 317 -4.15 -18.03 -4.75
CA LYS A 317 -4.66 -19.02 -5.72
C LYS A 317 -3.62 -19.45 -6.75
N GLY A 318 -2.48 -18.75 -6.80
CA GLY A 318 -1.40 -19.00 -7.76
C GLY A 318 -1.64 -18.39 -9.16
N GLY A 319 -0.60 -18.46 -9.97
CA GLY A 319 -0.61 -17.94 -11.35
C GLY A 319 -0.71 -16.40 -11.45
N VAL A 320 -0.41 -15.69 -10.36
CA VAL A 320 -0.26 -14.23 -10.35
C VAL A 320 1.22 -13.90 -10.43
N LEU A 321 1.55 -12.93 -11.27
CA LEU A 321 2.89 -12.36 -11.40
C LEU A 321 3.06 -11.19 -10.43
N MET A 322 2.15 -10.23 -10.53
CA MET A 322 2.18 -8.99 -9.78
C MET A 322 0.76 -8.55 -9.43
N GLY A 323 0.62 -7.90 -8.29
CA GLY A 323 -0.58 -7.18 -7.91
C GLY A 323 -0.27 -5.74 -7.53
N GLY A 324 -1.22 -4.81 -7.76
CA GLY A 324 -0.98 -3.42 -7.41
C GLY A 324 -2.24 -2.59 -7.23
N GLU A 325 -2.06 -1.51 -6.47
CA GLU A 325 -3.08 -0.51 -6.18
C GLU A 325 -2.63 0.88 -6.64
N GLU A 326 -3.58 1.73 -6.96
CA GLU A 326 -3.32 3.11 -7.42
C GLU A 326 -2.53 3.97 -6.42
N ALA A 327 -2.55 3.59 -5.15
CA ALA A 327 -1.86 4.31 -4.08
C ALA A 327 -0.38 3.93 -3.92
N GLY A 328 0.19 3.13 -4.83
CA GLY A 328 1.61 2.77 -4.84
C GLY A 328 1.94 1.46 -4.14
N GLY A 329 0.95 0.73 -3.66
CA GLY A 329 1.16 -0.62 -3.12
C GLY A 329 1.39 -1.63 -4.24
N ILE A 330 2.58 -2.21 -4.34
CA ILE A 330 2.97 -3.20 -5.35
C ILE A 330 3.45 -4.47 -4.65
N GLY A 331 2.80 -5.58 -4.96
CA GLY A 331 3.18 -6.91 -4.49
C GLY A 331 3.64 -7.80 -5.65
N ILE A 332 4.71 -8.55 -5.44
CA ILE A 332 5.30 -9.47 -6.40
C ILE A 332 5.16 -10.88 -5.85
N ALA A 333 4.34 -11.72 -6.51
CA ALA A 333 4.00 -13.03 -5.98
C ALA A 333 5.21 -13.98 -5.82
N ALA A 334 6.27 -13.78 -6.58
CA ALA A 334 7.52 -14.55 -6.43
C ALA A 334 8.30 -14.17 -5.16
N HIS A 335 8.00 -13.03 -4.55
CA HIS A 335 8.58 -12.59 -3.29
C HIS A 335 7.63 -12.91 -2.12
N MET A 336 6.45 -12.29 -2.07
CA MET A 336 5.42 -12.58 -1.07
C MET A 336 4.06 -12.04 -1.53
N PRO A 337 2.92 -12.53 -0.98
CA PRO A 337 1.59 -12.06 -1.36
C PRO A 337 1.18 -10.77 -0.64
N GLU A 338 2.11 -9.81 -0.50
CA GLU A 338 1.91 -8.51 0.11
C GLU A 338 2.73 -7.43 -0.63
N ARG A 339 2.41 -6.17 -0.39
CA ARG A 339 3.07 -4.98 -0.92
C ARG A 339 4.44 -4.81 -0.31
N ASP A 340 5.40 -4.36 -1.13
CA ASP A 340 6.78 -4.12 -0.69
C ASP A 340 7.38 -2.92 -1.41
N GLY A 341 7.44 -1.78 -0.71
CA GLY A 341 8.01 -0.54 -1.23
C GLY A 341 9.53 -0.61 -1.40
N ILE A 342 10.25 -1.31 -0.53
CA ILE A 342 11.71 -1.48 -0.63
C ILE A 342 12.05 -2.29 -1.89
N LEU A 343 11.39 -3.41 -2.09
CA LEU A 343 11.62 -4.24 -3.28
C LEU A 343 11.28 -3.47 -4.57
N ALA A 344 10.18 -2.72 -4.56
CA ALA A 344 9.82 -1.91 -5.73
C ALA A 344 10.89 -0.82 -6.03
N CYS A 345 11.45 -0.15 -5.01
CA CYS A 345 12.56 0.78 -5.16
C CYS A 345 13.81 0.12 -5.76
N LEU A 346 14.17 -1.07 -5.27
CA LEU A 346 15.32 -1.82 -5.78
C LEU A 346 15.15 -2.23 -7.24
N ILE A 347 13.95 -2.63 -7.65
CA ILE A 347 13.64 -2.97 -9.05
C ILE A 347 13.76 -1.74 -9.95
N LEU A 348 13.33 -0.56 -9.51
CA LEU A 348 13.56 0.67 -10.29
C LEU A 348 15.05 0.97 -10.46
N CYS A 349 15.86 0.79 -9.41
CA CYS A 349 17.32 0.95 -9.52
C CYS A 349 17.93 -0.07 -10.48
N GLU A 350 17.53 -1.32 -10.41
CA GLU A 350 17.98 -2.37 -11.34
C GLU A 350 17.58 -2.06 -12.78
N LEU A 351 16.34 -1.59 -12.99
CA LEU A 351 15.84 -1.24 -14.32
C LEU A 351 16.67 -0.10 -14.94
N MET A 352 16.93 0.98 -14.18
CA MET A 352 17.81 2.06 -14.60
C MET A 352 19.22 1.56 -14.92
N ALA A 353 19.75 0.66 -14.10
CA ALA A 353 21.07 0.07 -14.31
C ALA A 353 21.14 -0.79 -15.58
N LYS A 354 20.17 -1.65 -15.82
CA LYS A 354 20.14 -2.54 -17.00
C LYS A 354 19.89 -1.80 -18.31
N THR A 355 19.18 -0.69 -18.26
CA THR A 355 18.83 0.09 -19.46
C THR A 355 19.80 1.24 -19.73
N ASP A 356 20.69 1.55 -18.80
CA ASP A 356 21.58 2.73 -18.83
C ASP A 356 20.79 4.03 -19.07
N ALA A 357 19.63 4.16 -18.44
CA ALA A 357 18.72 5.27 -18.63
C ALA A 357 18.15 5.78 -17.29
N PRO A 358 18.04 7.10 -17.07
CA PRO A 358 17.39 7.66 -15.91
C PRO A 358 15.88 7.40 -15.96
N LEU A 359 15.23 7.50 -14.80
CA LEU A 359 13.83 7.10 -14.61
C LEU A 359 12.87 7.82 -15.56
N GLY A 360 13.05 9.12 -15.78
CA GLY A 360 12.16 9.91 -16.65
C GLY A 360 12.24 9.52 -18.11
N VAL A 361 13.40 9.05 -18.58
CA VAL A 361 13.53 8.52 -19.95
C VAL A 361 12.73 7.23 -20.10
N LEU A 362 12.74 6.36 -19.09
CA LEU A 362 11.96 5.12 -19.11
C LEU A 362 10.46 5.40 -19.11
N VAL A 363 10.03 6.39 -18.34
CA VAL A 363 8.62 6.83 -18.30
C VAL A 363 8.20 7.45 -19.63
N ASP A 364 9.04 8.31 -20.22
CA ASP A 364 8.76 8.91 -21.54
C ASP A 364 8.62 7.82 -22.62
N GLN A 365 9.50 6.81 -22.64
CA GLN A 365 9.40 5.66 -23.56
C GLN A 365 8.14 4.82 -23.35
N LEU A 366 7.72 4.67 -22.09
CA LEU A 366 6.48 4.00 -21.73
C LEU A 366 5.27 4.78 -22.30
N GLU A 367 5.21 6.10 -22.07
CA GLU A 367 4.14 6.97 -22.55
C GLU A 367 4.10 7.04 -24.08
N ASP A 368 5.26 7.10 -24.74
CA ASP A 368 5.36 7.07 -26.20
C ASP A 368 4.83 5.77 -26.80
N SER A 369 5.05 4.64 -26.12
CA SER A 369 4.64 3.32 -26.61
C SER A 369 3.17 3.00 -26.35
N PHE A 370 2.62 3.45 -25.21
CA PHE A 370 1.30 3.04 -24.74
C PHE A 370 0.29 4.20 -24.63
N GLY A 371 0.72 5.41 -24.95
CA GLY A 371 -0.09 6.62 -24.85
C GLY A 371 -0.09 7.23 -23.45
N LYS A 372 -0.08 8.54 -23.42
CA LYS A 372 -0.16 9.33 -22.20
C LYS A 372 -1.60 9.37 -21.69
N THR A 373 -1.76 9.23 -20.38
CA THR A 373 -3.05 9.41 -19.69
C THR A 373 -2.90 10.42 -18.55
N SER A 374 -4.00 11.03 -18.17
CA SER A 374 -4.11 11.91 -17.01
C SER A 374 -5.05 11.27 -16.00
N TYR A 375 -4.51 10.83 -14.89
CA TYR A 375 -5.25 10.23 -13.79
C TYR A 375 -5.48 11.27 -12.69
N GLY A 376 -6.60 11.16 -11.96
CA GLY A 376 -6.87 12.02 -10.83
C GLY A 376 -7.85 11.41 -9.84
N ARG A 377 -7.79 11.92 -8.60
CA ARG A 377 -8.69 11.56 -7.50
C ARG A 377 -9.16 12.82 -6.79
N ARG A 378 -10.40 12.81 -6.32
CA ARG A 378 -10.95 13.80 -5.39
C ARG A 378 -11.69 13.11 -4.25
N ASP A 379 -11.42 13.53 -3.03
CA ASP A 379 -12.10 13.04 -1.84
C ASP A 379 -13.17 14.06 -1.42
N LEU A 380 -14.42 13.60 -1.39
CA LEU A 380 -15.56 14.39 -0.96
C LEU A 380 -15.99 13.94 0.43
N ARG A 381 -15.93 14.84 1.40
CA ARG A 381 -16.58 14.61 2.68
C ARG A 381 -18.05 15.00 2.56
N LEU A 382 -18.94 14.08 2.91
CA LEU A 382 -20.39 14.27 2.97
C LEU A 382 -20.85 14.23 4.42
N GLU A 383 -22.10 14.65 4.66
CA GLU A 383 -22.77 14.30 5.91
C GLU A 383 -23.00 12.78 5.96
N ALA A 384 -23.01 12.20 7.16
CA ALA A 384 -23.11 10.74 7.33
C ALA A 384 -24.38 10.15 6.69
N GLU A 385 -25.51 10.87 6.79
CA GLU A 385 -26.81 10.48 6.20
C GLU A 385 -26.75 10.48 4.67
N ASP A 386 -26.10 11.50 4.07
CA ASP A 386 -25.93 11.60 2.61
C ASP A 386 -25.02 10.50 2.08
N ALA A 387 -23.92 10.20 2.80
CA ALA A 387 -23.01 9.13 2.44
C ALA A 387 -23.69 7.75 2.46
N GLU A 388 -24.56 7.50 3.46
CA GLU A 388 -25.34 6.25 3.58
C GLU A 388 -26.42 6.15 2.49
N THR A 389 -27.08 7.27 2.21
CA THR A 389 -28.06 7.37 1.12
C THR A 389 -27.39 7.05 -0.21
N LEU A 390 -26.22 7.62 -0.47
CA LEU A 390 -25.46 7.36 -1.70
C LEU A 390 -25.07 5.87 -1.79
N ARG A 391 -24.58 5.25 -0.71
CA ARG A 391 -24.24 3.82 -0.70
C ARG A 391 -25.44 2.96 -1.12
N THR A 392 -26.61 3.29 -0.63
CA THR A 392 -27.86 2.56 -0.93
C THR A 392 -28.32 2.76 -2.37
N LEU A 393 -28.21 3.97 -2.90
CA LEU A 393 -28.73 4.32 -4.24
C LEU A 393 -27.76 3.96 -5.37
N LEU A 394 -26.45 4.07 -5.13
CA LEU A 394 -25.43 3.96 -6.17
C LEU A 394 -25.48 2.64 -6.95
N PRO A 395 -25.79 1.45 -6.35
CA PRO A 395 -25.92 0.21 -7.12
C PRO A 395 -27.03 0.21 -8.17
N GLY A 396 -28.02 1.11 -8.05
CA GLY A 396 -29.09 1.28 -9.04
C GLY A 396 -28.82 2.35 -10.09
N VAL A 397 -27.72 3.10 -9.98
CA VAL A 397 -27.42 4.23 -10.86
C VAL A 397 -26.77 3.74 -12.15
N ASN A 398 -27.42 3.99 -13.29
CA ASN A 398 -26.92 3.64 -14.61
C ASN A 398 -27.09 4.84 -15.58
N PRO A 399 -26.17 5.82 -15.55
CA PRO A 399 -26.27 7.00 -16.40
C PRO A 399 -26.24 6.65 -17.87
N LYS A 400 -27.09 7.27 -18.68
CA LYS A 400 -27.09 7.10 -20.14
C LYS A 400 -25.88 7.79 -20.79
N SER A 401 -25.44 8.87 -20.21
CA SER A 401 -24.22 9.59 -20.62
C SER A 401 -23.65 10.40 -19.47
N ILE A 402 -22.31 10.60 -19.50
CA ILE A 402 -21.58 11.48 -18.58
C ILE A 402 -20.62 12.30 -19.44
N CYS A 403 -20.60 13.63 -19.26
CA CYS A 403 -19.78 14.57 -20.08
C CYS A 403 -19.89 14.30 -21.58
N GLY A 404 -21.12 14.02 -22.08
CA GLY A 404 -21.38 13.70 -23.49
C GLY A 404 -20.93 12.31 -23.96
N LYS A 405 -20.26 11.52 -23.10
CA LYS A 405 -19.81 10.13 -23.38
C LYS A 405 -20.85 9.11 -22.94
N VAL A 406 -21.10 8.10 -23.76
CA VAL A 406 -21.98 6.97 -23.45
C VAL A 406 -21.12 5.88 -22.80
N PRO A 407 -21.43 5.41 -21.59
CA PRO A 407 -20.69 4.31 -20.99
C PRO A 407 -20.79 3.03 -21.82
N GLN A 408 -19.66 2.45 -22.17
CA GLN A 408 -19.58 1.13 -22.81
C GLN A 408 -19.77 0.00 -21.79
N ASN A 409 -19.25 0.23 -20.57
CA ASN A 409 -19.41 -0.70 -19.45
C ASN A 409 -19.74 0.06 -18.16
N VAL A 410 -20.71 -0.47 -17.41
CA VAL A 410 -21.09 0.01 -16.07
C VAL A 410 -20.84 -1.12 -15.08
N SER A 411 -20.02 -0.88 -14.08
CA SER A 411 -19.70 -1.84 -13.02
C SER A 411 -20.07 -1.28 -11.64
N HIS A 412 -20.71 -2.13 -10.85
CA HIS A 412 -21.07 -1.87 -9.44
C HIS A 412 -20.26 -2.74 -8.46
N MET A 413 -19.07 -3.20 -8.86
CA MET A 413 -18.23 -4.11 -8.06
C MET A 413 -17.83 -3.48 -6.70
N ASP A 414 -17.47 -2.20 -6.68
CA ASP A 414 -17.13 -1.43 -5.48
C ASP A 414 -17.37 0.07 -5.75
N GLY A 415 -18.63 0.46 -5.72
CA GLY A 415 -19.09 1.77 -6.18
C GLY A 415 -19.64 1.74 -7.61
N LEU A 416 -19.63 2.87 -8.29
CA LEU A 416 -20.07 3.02 -9.69
C LEU A 416 -18.85 3.33 -10.57
N ARG A 417 -18.43 2.38 -11.40
CA ARG A 417 -17.42 2.62 -12.44
C ARG A 417 -18.06 2.64 -13.81
N LEU A 418 -17.81 3.73 -14.54
CA LEU A 418 -18.20 3.93 -15.92
C LEU A 418 -16.95 3.89 -16.79
N SER A 419 -16.88 2.99 -17.77
CA SER A 419 -15.79 2.92 -18.73
C SER A 419 -16.31 3.28 -20.11
N PHE A 420 -15.56 4.08 -20.86
CA PHE A 420 -15.95 4.60 -22.18
C PHE A 420 -15.17 3.89 -23.30
N GLU A 421 -15.63 4.07 -24.54
CA GLU A 421 -15.07 3.39 -25.72
C GLU A 421 -13.59 3.74 -25.97
N ASP A 422 -13.17 4.92 -25.57
CA ASP A 422 -11.81 5.44 -25.73
C ASP A 422 -10.88 5.06 -24.56
N ASP A 423 -11.26 4.12 -23.69
CA ASP A 423 -10.53 3.71 -22.49
C ASP A 423 -10.50 4.73 -21.33
N THR A 424 -11.13 5.89 -21.50
CA THR A 424 -11.34 6.83 -20.37
C THR A 424 -12.38 6.26 -19.40
N TRP A 425 -12.35 6.71 -18.16
CA TRP A 425 -13.27 6.17 -17.16
C TRP A 425 -13.50 7.10 -15.97
N LEU A 426 -14.60 6.88 -15.27
CA LEU A 426 -14.99 7.54 -14.01
C LEU A 426 -15.38 6.48 -12.99
N LEU A 427 -14.92 6.62 -11.75
CA LEU A 427 -15.33 5.82 -10.59
C LEU A 427 -15.82 6.72 -9.45
N VAL A 428 -17.02 6.46 -8.96
CA VAL A 428 -17.57 7.07 -7.73
C VAL A 428 -17.66 5.97 -6.66
N ARG A 429 -16.87 6.10 -5.60
CA ARG A 429 -16.73 5.05 -4.58
C ARG A 429 -16.94 5.62 -3.17
N PRO A 430 -18.08 5.34 -2.51
CA PRO A 430 -18.26 5.65 -1.10
C PRO A 430 -17.29 4.81 -0.24
N SER A 431 -16.71 5.43 0.80
CA SER A 431 -15.92 4.70 1.80
C SER A 431 -16.85 3.81 2.65
N GLY A 432 -16.40 2.61 3.01
CA GLY A 432 -17.15 1.71 3.89
C GLY A 432 -17.12 2.12 5.36
N THR A 433 -16.13 2.93 5.77
CA THR A 433 -15.87 3.23 7.20
C THR A 433 -15.99 4.72 7.55
N GLU A 434 -15.98 5.61 6.56
CA GLU A 434 -15.97 7.06 6.75
C GLU A 434 -17.05 7.72 5.87
N PRO A 435 -17.58 8.89 6.24
CA PRO A 435 -18.52 9.66 5.41
C PRO A 435 -17.77 10.40 4.28
N VAL A 436 -16.96 9.65 3.53
CA VAL A 436 -16.13 10.13 2.42
C VAL A 436 -16.48 9.37 1.15
N VAL A 437 -16.62 10.10 0.04
CA VAL A 437 -16.74 9.53 -1.30
C VAL A 437 -15.48 9.85 -2.09
N ARG A 438 -14.82 8.83 -2.58
CA ARG A 438 -13.66 8.98 -3.45
C ARG A 438 -14.09 8.92 -4.90
N VAL A 439 -13.79 9.97 -5.64
CA VAL A 439 -14.05 10.07 -7.07
C VAL A 439 -12.74 9.97 -7.81
N TYR A 440 -12.64 9.03 -8.73
CA TYR A 440 -11.44 8.80 -9.54
C TYR A 440 -11.82 8.94 -11.01
N ALA A 441 -10.92 9.49 -11.80
CA ALA A 441 -11.08 9.51 -13.25
C ALA A 441 -9.75 9.43 -13.97
N GLU A 442 -9.79 8.93 -15.19
CA GLU A 442 -8.69 8.94 -16.14
C GLU A 442 -9.19 9.46 -17.49
N GLY A 443 -8.48 10.45 -18.03
CA GLY A 443 -8.68 11.03 -19.33
C GLY A 443 -7.36 11.11 -20.11
N PHE A 444 -7.38 11.60 -21.34
CA PHE A 444 -6.17 11.84 -22.15
C PHE A 444 -5.54 13.21 -21.91
N SER A 445 -6.28 14.11 -21.24
CA SER A 445 -5.76 15.41 -20.81
C SER A 445 -6.21 15.73 -19.40
N VAL A 446 -5.58 16.75 -18.82
CA VAL A 446 -5.94 17.28 -17.49
C VAL A 446 -7.37 17.79 -17.49
N GLU A 447 -7.77 18.48 -18.57
CA GLU A 447 -9.10 19.08 -18.73
C GLU A 447 -10.18 17.99 -18.78
N GLU A 448 -9.96 16.92 -19.56
CA GLU A 448 -10.90 15.81 -19.68
C GLU A 448 -11.05 15.04 -18.37
N ARG A 449 -9.92 14.77 -17.70
CA ARG A 449 -9.91 14.17 -16.36
C ARG A 449 -10.71 15.01 -15.36
N ASP A 450 -10.48 16.31 -15.35
CA ASP A 450 -11.12 17.21 -14.39
C ASP A 450 -12.62 17.36 -14.66
N GLU A 451 -13.04 17.37 -15.93
CA GLU A 451 -14.45 17.33 -16.32
C GLU A 451 -15.15 16.06 -15.81
N LEU A 452 -14.52 14.90 -15.96
CA LEU A 452 -15.03 13.63 -15.42
C LEU A 452 -15.08 13.64 -13.89
N LEU A 453 -14.06 14.17 -13.21
CA LEU A 453 -14.05 14.30 -11.76
C LEU A 453 -15.15 15.23 -11.25
N ASP A 454 -15.37 16.37 -11.93
CA ASP A 454 -16.46 17.31 -11.60
C ASP A 454 -17.83 16.65 -11.74
N ALA A 455 -18.04 15.91 -12.82
CA ALA A 455 -19.27 15.15 -13.05
C ALA A 455 -19.49 14.08 -11.98
N GLY A 456 -18.45 13.33 -11.63
CA GLY A 456 -18.49 12.33 -10.54
C GLY A 456 -18.80 12.95 -9.17
N CYS A 457 -18.21 14.11 -8.88
CA CYS A 457 -18.51 14.87 -7.65
C CYS A 457 -19.95 15.36 -7.63
N ALA A 458 -20.48 15.84 -8.77
CA ALA A 458 -21.86 16.27 -8.89
C ALA A 458 -22.83 15.08 -8.75
N LEU A 459 -22.49 13.93 -9.30
CA LEU A 459 -23.25 12.69 -9.14
C LEU A 459 -23.30 12.26 -7.67
N ALA A 460 -22.16 12.28 -6.98
CA ALA A 460 -22.08 11.94 -5.56
C ALA A 460 -22.92 12.86 -4.66
N ARG A 461 -23.08 14.12 -5.07
CA ARG A 461 -23.94 15.11 -4.37
C ARG A 461 -25.42 15.08 -4.82
N GLY A 462 -25.78 14.19 -5.76
CA GLY A 462 -27.14 14.14 -6.31
C GLY A 462 -27.52 15.36 -7.18
N THR A 463 -26.53 16.13 -7.65
CA THR A 463 -26.76 17.34 -8.46
C THR A 463 -26.50 17.12 -9.96
N TYR A 464 -26.01 15.93 -10.37
CA TYR A 464 -25.84 15.58 -11.77
C TYR A 464 -27.17 15.15 -12.39
N PRO A 465 -27.60 15.71 -13.53
CA PRO A 465 -28.80 15.25 -14.21
C PRO A 465 -28.60 13.86 -14.82
N LEU A 466 -29.29 12.86 -14.29
CA LEU A 466 -29.28 11.47 -14.76
C LEU A 466 -30.21 11.25 -15.94
#